data_aba008ab5852701dddca7dd7082240dd
#
_entry.id   aba008ab5852701dddca7dd7082240dd
#
_cell.length_a   1.000
_cell.length_b   1.000
_cell.length_c   1.000
_cell.angle_alpha   90.00
_cell.angle_beta   90.00
_cell.angle_gamma   90.00
#
_symmetry.space_group_name_H-M   'P 1'
#
loop_
_entity.id
_entity.type
_entity.pdbx_description
1 polymer ?
#
loop_
_entity_poly.entity_id
_entity_poly.type
_entity_poly.pdbx_seq_one_letter_code
_entity_poly.pdbx_strand_id
1 'polypeptide(L)'
;MKRSLTFLAAAVIAVAALASAATAAPISKSVQFHALKRNVTCGIEIHAPSRPATEVLCGAKGIPAPKHGGTGDPGFVQLSVLGHPQLLRLSQDSFVAGKTVGLGRGRLWNELGVTCHVAQTTVMCFNGDNHGFVIGNGRYRSF
;
A
#
# COMPACT_ATOMS: atom_id res chain seq x y z
N MET A 1 -61.98 -7.74 44.96
CA MET A 1 -61.22 -8.46 43.93
C MET A 1 -60.20 -7.52 43.41
N LYS A 2 -58.91 -7.62 43.83
CA LYS A 2 -57.79 -6.79 43.36
C LYS A 2 -56.88 -7.68 42.42
N ARG A 3 -56.80 -7.35 41.15
CA ARG A 3 -55.90 -8.03 40.19
C ARG A 3 -54.58 -7.27 40.18
N SER A 4 -53.50 -7.90 40.64
CA SER A 4 -52.13 -7.43 40.51
C SER A 4 -51.60 -7.80 39.12
N LEU A 5 -51.20 -6.79 38.34
CA LEU A 5 -50.48 -6.97 37.10
C LEU A 5 -48.99 -6.92 37.41
N THR A 6 -48.30 -8.03 37.22
CA THR A 6 -46.83 -8.15 37.34
C THR A 6 -46.23 -7.82 35.97
N PHE A 7 -45.54 -6.71 35.88
CA PHE A 7 -44.75 -6.38 34.66
C PHE A 7 -43.38 -7.08 34.74
N LEU A 8 -43.15 -8.03 33.87
CA LEU A 8 -41.84 -8.61 33.62
C LEU A 8 -41.06 -7.67 32.70
N ALA A 9 -40.07 -6.98 33.23
CA ALA A 9 -39.10 -6.22 32.43
C ALA A 9 -38.03 -7.17 31.88
N ALA A 10 -38.07 -7.43 30.60
CA ALA A 10 -37.00 -8.15 29.88
C ALA A 10 -35.84 -7.18 29.59
N ALA A 11 -34.74 -7.33 30.30
CA ALA A 11 -33.51 -6.60 30.03
C ALA A 11 -32.79 -7.27 28.81
N VAL A 12 -32.79 -6.61 27.68
CA VAL A 12 -32.02 -7.00 26.53
C VAL A 12 -30.59 -6.47 26.70
N ILE A 13 -29.67 -7.34 27.04
CA ILE A 13 -28.24 -7.03 27.10
C ILE A 13 -27.71 -7.10 25.67
N ALA A 14 -27.54 -5.94 25.02
CA ALA A 14 -26.85 -5.81 23.76
C ALA A 14 -25.33 -5.94 23.98
N VAL A 15 -24.78 -7.10 23.71
CA VAL A 15 -23.33 -7.30 23.69
C VAL A 15 -22.79 -6.69 22.40
N ALA A 16 -22.30 -5.46 22.47
CA ALA A 16 -21.54 -4.82 21.41
C ALA A 16 -20.17 -5.51 21.30
N ALA A 17 -20.03 -6.41 20.35
CA ALA A 17 -18.73 -6.97 19.96
C ALA A 17 -17.90 -5.86 19.32
N LEU A 18 -17.05 -5.22 20.10
CA LEU A 18 -16.00 -4.33 19.61
C LEU A 18 -14.98 -5.19 18.84
N ALA A 19 -15.19 -5.31 17.54
CA ALA A 19 -14.17 -5.82 16.64
C ALA A 19 -13.02 -4.82 16.64
N SER A 20 -12.01 -5.05 17.48
CA SER A 20 -10.76 -4.31 17.46
C SER A 20 -10.08 -4.58 16.10
N ALA A 21 -10.30 -3.71 15.14
CA ALA A 21 -9.46 -3.67 13.93
C ALA A 21 -8.05 -3.33 14.41
N ALA A 22 -7.19 -4.34 14.51
CA ALA A 22 -5.78 -4.16 14.76
C ALA A 22 -5.21 -3.38 13.56
N THR A 23 -5.21 -2.07 13.63
CA THR A 23 -4.55 -1.20 12.69
C THR A 23 -3.05 -1.42 12.87
N ALA A 24 -2.44 -2.12 11.90
CA ALA A 24 -0.99 -2.27 11.88
C ALA A 24 -0.36 -0.88 11.83
N ALA A 25 0.51 -0.59 12.79
CA ALA A 25 1.21 0.69 12.84
C ALA A 25 2.04 0.90 11.55
N PRO A 26 2.06 2.10 10.99
CA PRO A 26 2.86 2.39 9.80
C PRO A 26 4.35 2.23 10.11
N ILE A 27 5.11 1.70 9.17
CA ILE A 27 6.57 1.62 9.26
C ILE A 27 7.16 2.91 8.70
N SER A 28 7.48 3.85 9.56
CA SER A 28 7.88 5.22 9.20
C SER A 28 9.38 5.44 8.95
N LYS A 29 10.22 4.40 9.06
CA LYS A 29 11.68 4.56 9.01
C LYS A 29 12.38 3.83 7.87
N SER A 30 11.65 3.29 6.93
CA SER A 30 12.21 2.52 5.82
C SER A 30 11.98 3.27 4.51
N VAL A 31 13.05 3.58 3.82
CA VAL A 31 12.98 4.18 2.48
C VAL A 31 12.55 3.17 1.41
N GLN A 32 12.61 1.88 1.70
CA GLN A 32 12.08 0.86 0.79
C GLN A 32 11.62 -0.40 1.54
N PHE A 33 10.73 -1.18 0.90
CA PHE A 33 10.29 -2.47 1.41
C PHE A 33 10.17 -3.53 0.31
N HIS A 34 10.29 -4.78 0.72
CA HIS A 34 9.91 -5.94 -0.09
C HIS A 34 8.65 -6.59 0.48
N ALA A 35 7.75 -6.99 -0.38
CA ALA A 35 6.53 -7.73 -0.05
C ALA A 35 6.35 -8.96 -0.92
N LEU A 36 5.38 -9.82 -0.59
CA LEU A 36 4.98 -11.00 -1.36
C LEU A 36 6.18 -11.90 -1.73
N LYS A 37 7.00 -12.27 -0.74
CA LYS A 37 8.23 -13.06 -0.94
C LYS A 37 9.23 -12.40 -1.91
N ARG A 38 9.37 -11.09 -1.85
CA ARG A 38 10.22 -10.25 -2.70
C ARG A 38 9.74 -10.10 -4.16
N ASN A 39 8.50 -10.49 -4.46
CA ASN A 39 7.93 -10.28 -5.80
C ASN A 39 7.49 -8.83 -6.04
N VAL A 40 7.41 -8.02 -5.00
CA VAL A 40 7.13 -6.59 -5.06
C VAL A 40 8.20 -5.86 -4.25
N THR A 41 8.80 -4.86 -4.85
CA THR A 41 9.71 -3.91 -4.19
C THR A 41 9.14 -2.53 -4.38
N CYS A 42 8.99 -1.79 -3.28
CA CYS A 42 8.60 -0.38 -3.30
C CYS A 42 9.60 0.44 -2.51
N GLY A 43 9.82 1.66 -2.92
CA GLY A 43 10.70 2.59 -2.25
C GLY A 43 10.58 3.99 -2.80
N ILE A 44 11.38 4.90 -2.24
CA ILE A 44 11.52 6.26 -2.75
C ILE A 44 12.46 6.21 -3.93
N GLU A 45 12.07 6.79 -5.06
CA GLU A 45 12.98 6.97 -6.18
C GLU A 45 14.04 8.03 -5.84
N ILE A 46 15.32 7.69 -6.02
CA ILE A 46 16.39 8.69 -5.97
C ILE A 46 16.53 9.30 -7.36
N HIS A 47 16.01 10.51 -7.48
CA HIS A 47 16.48 11.41 -8.53
C HIS A 47 17.87 11.95 -8.13
N ALA A 48 18.62 12.44 -9.12
CA ALA A 48 19.95 13.04 -8.91
C ALA A 48 19.99 13.93 -7.64
N PRO A 49 21.12 14.06 -6.98
CA PRO A 49 21.26 14.69 -5.65
C PRO A 49 20.67 16.12 -5.53
N SER A 50 20.36 16.74 -6.64
CA SER A 50 19.77 18.10 -6.71
C SER A 50 18.24 18.15 -6.63
N ARG A 51 17.54 16.99 -6.63
CA ARG A 51 16.07 16.96 -6.56
C ARG A 51 15.63 16.13 -5.36
N PRO A 52 14.83 16.71 -4.45
CA PRO A 52 14.23 15.95 -3.38
C PRO A 52 13.34 14.86 -3.98
N ALA A 53 13.41 13.65 -3.43
CA ALA A 53 12.50 12.59 -3.79
C ALA A 53 11.06 13.02 -3.42
N THR A 54 10.15 12.94 -4.36
CA THR A 54 8.74 13.31 -4.18
C THR A 54 7.79 12.17 -4.55
N GLU A 55 8.35 11.03 -4.88
CA GLU A 55 7.63 9.94 -5.54
C GLU A 55 8.01 8.59 -4.96
N VAL A 56 7.04 7.71 -4.90
CA VAL A 56 7.22 6.31 -4.52
C VAL A 56 7.18 5.47 -5.78
N LEU A 57 8.20 4.65 -5.94
CA LEU A 57 8.37 3.74 -7.06
C LEU A 57 8.10 2.31 -6.58
N CYS A 58 7.31 1.54 -7.33
CA CYS A 58 7.12 0.12 -7.09
C CYS A 58 7.43 -0.69 -8.36
N GLY A 59 8.24 -1.73 -8.19
CA GLY A 59 8.52 -2.72 -9.21
C GLY A 59 7.91 -4.07 -8.86
N ALA A 60 7.30 -4.73 -9.84
CA ALA A 60 6.77 -6.09 -9.69
C ALA A 60 6.66 -6.78 -11.05
N LYS A 61 6.79 -8.10 -11.06
CA LYS A 61 6.46 -8.90 -12.24
C LYS A 61 4.99 -8.70 -12.61
N GLY A 62 4.72 -8.40 -13.88
CA GLY A 62 3.37 -8.22 -14.42
C GLY A 62 2.89 -6.77 -14.45
N ILE A 63 3.70 -5.81 -14.02
CA ILE A 63 3.46 -4.40 -14.33
C ILE A 63 3.73 -4.22 -15.83
N PRO A 64 2.78 -3.68 -16.61
CA PRO A 64 2.99 -3.50 -18.05
C PRO A 64 4.07 -2.44 -18.29
N ALA A 65 4.96 -2.72 -19.23
CA ALA A 65 5.90 -1.72 -19.69
C ALA A 65 5.18 -0.67 -20.54
N PRO A 66 5.45 0.62 -20.38
CA PRO A 66 4.87 1.65 -21.23
C PRO A 66 5.31 1.44 -22.67
N LYS A 67 4.42 1.76 -23.64
CA LYS A 67 4.66 1.54 -25.08
C LYS A 67 5.83 2.36 -25.62
N HIS A 68 6.15 3.48 -24.98
CA HIS A 68 7.21 4.41 -25.39
C HIS A 68 8.20 4.61 -24.25
N GLY A 69 9.50 4.57 -24.59
CA GLY A 69 10.59 4.91 -23.66
C GLY A 69 11.40 3.73 -23.15
N GLY A 70 12.71 3.85 -23.20
CA GLY A 70 13.73 3.04 -22.55
C GLY A 70 13.83 1.56 -22.92
N THR A 71 15.02 1.02 -22.79
CA THR A 71 15.35 -0.42 -22.99
C THR A 71 15.35 -1.22 -21.70
N GLY A 72 14.71 -0.71 -20.63
CA GLY A 72 14.72 -1.35 -19.32
C GLY A 72 13.70 -2.49 -19.17
N ASP A 73 13.89 -3.25 -18.13
CA ASP A 73 13.08 -4.39 -17.69
C ASP A 73 11.62 -4.03 -17.35
N PRO A 74 10.76 -5.03 -17.14
CA PRO A 74 9.32 -4.86 -17.05
C PRO A 74 8.91 -3.85 -15.97
N GLY A 75 7.91 -3.08 -16.31
CA GLY A 75 7.20 -2.03 -15.67
C GLY A 75 7.45 -1.73 -14.20
N PHE A 76 7.75 -0.49 -13.96
CA PHE A 76 7.63 0.15 -12.66
C PHE A 76 6.39 1.03 -12.65
N VAL A 77 5.80 1.21 -11.49
CA VAL A 77 4.74 2.19 -11.26
C VAL A 77 5.25 3.21 -10.27
N GLN A 78 5.11 4.46 -10.64
CA GLN A 78 5.45 5.63 -9.85
C GLN A 78 4.17 6.28 -9.33
N LEU A 79 4.17 6.71 -8.09
CA LEU A 79 3.05 7.41 -7.47
C LEU A 79 3.58 8.60 -6.68
N SER A 80 3.20 9.78 -7.10
CA SER A 80 3.47 11.03 -6.39
C SER A 80 2.47 11.25 -5.26
N VAL A 81 2.74 12.21 -4.39
CA VAL A 81 1.86 12.60 -3.28
C VAL A 81 0.48 13.03 -3.76
N LEU A 82 0.38 13.54 -4.99
CA LEU A 82 -0.84 13.92 -5.68
C LEU A 82 -0.85 13.35 -7.08
N GLY A 83 -2.05 13.16 -7.65
CA GLY A 83 -2.25 12.74 -9.03
C GLY A 83 -2.23 11.22 -9.25
N HIS A 84 -2.32 10.84 -10.52
CA HIS A 84 -2.47 9.44 -10.93
C HIS A 84 -1.15 8.68 -10.99
N PRO A 85 -1.17 7.35 -10.79
CA PRO A 85 -0.02 6.49 -11.01
C PRO A 85 0.49 6.55 -12.45
N GLN A 86 1.80 6.56 -12.62
CA GLN A 86 2.46 6.55 -13.92
C GLN A 86 3.27 5.27 -14.09
N LEU A 87 3.20 4.69 -15.29
CA LEU A 87 4.03 3.54 -15.65
C LEU A 87 5.36 4.02 -16.20
N LEU A 88 6.44 3.46 -15.68
CA LEU A 88 7.80 3.78 -16.10
C LEU A 88 8.55 2.53 -16.57
N ARG A 89 9.57 2.75 -17.40
CA ARG A 89 10.64 1.78 -17.64
C ARG A 89 11.89 2.29 -16.98
N LEU A 90 12.37 1.56 -16.00
CA LEU A 90 13.58 1.91 -15.26
C LEU A 90 14.49 0.69 -15.20
N SER A 91 15.79 0.91 -15.02
CA SER A 91 16.71 -0.15 -14.66
C SER A 91 16.45 -0.59 -13.21
N GLN A 92 16.81 -1.82 -12.87
CA GLN A 92 16.63 -2.33 -11.48
C GLN A 92 17.48 -1.53 -10.46
N ASP A 93 18.48 -0.80 -10.89
CA ASP A 93 19.35 0.05 -10.05
C ASP A 93 18.66 1.37 -9.62
N SER A 94 17.42 1.60 -10.05
CA SER A 94 16.67 2.82 -9.69
C SER A 94 16.21 2.83 -8.22
N PHE A 95 16.25 1.68 -7.53
CA PHE A 95 15.97 1.66 -6.09
C PHE A 95 17.17 2.10 -5.28
N VAL A 96 16.90 2.93 -4.30
CA VAL A 96 17.90 3.42 -3.35
C VAL A 96 18.61 2.26 -2.67
N ALA A 97 19.93 2.30 -2.65
CA ALA A 97 20.72 1.49 -1.75
C ALA A 97 20.47 1.95 -0.29
N GLY A 98 19.46 1.41 0.33
CA GLY A 98 19.03 1.75 1.69
C GLY A 98 18.62 0.52 2.47
N LYS A 99 18.22 0.73 3.72
CA LYS A 99 17.69 -0.35 4.56
C LYS A 99 16.37 -0.83 3.96
N THR A 100 16.36 -2.05 3.46
CA THR A 100 15.16 -2.71 2.97
C THR A 100 14.49 -3.49 4.09
N VAL A 101 13.19 -3.34 4.24
CA VAL A 101 12.39 -4.05 5.24
C VAL A 101 11.47 -5.05 4.54
N GLY A 102 11.38 -6.25 5.09
CA GLY A 102 10.35 -7.21 4.69
C GLY A 102 9.01 -6.77 5.26
N LEU A 103 8.03 -6.48 4.40
CA LEU A 103 6.70 -6.09 4.81
C LEU A 103 5.76 -7.29 4.69
N GLY A 104 5.30 -7.78 5.84
CA GLY A 104 4.36 -8.90 5.93
C GLY A 104 2.91 -8.48 5.64
N ARG A 105 2.05 -9.48 5.50
CA ARG A 105 0.61 -9.30 5.35
C ARG A 105 0.00 -8.42 6.46
N GLY A 106 -0.91 -7.54 6.11
CA GLY A 106 -1.59 -6.62 7.03
C GLY A 106 -0.74 -5.43 7.47
N ARG A 107 0.51 -5.33 7.00
CA ARG A 107 1.39 -4.21 7.36
C ARG A 107 1.20 -3.05 6.39
N LEU A 108 1.44 -1.87 6.94
CA LEU A 108 1.43 -0.60 6.21
C LEU A 108 2.86 -0.07 6.09
N TRP A 109 3.14 0.57 4.97
CA TRP A 109 4.30 1.40 4.73
C TRP A 109 3.82 2.77 4.28
N ASN A 110 4.40 3.83 4.82
CA ASN A 110 4.01 5.19 4.50
C ASN A 110 5.26 6.05 4.36
N GLU A 111 5.44 6.62 3.18
CA GLU A 111 6.53 7.55 2.87
C GLU A 111 6.03 8.58 1.86
N LEU A 112 6.49 9.81 2.01
CA LEU A 112 6.15 10.92 1.10
C LEU A 112 4.64 11.09 0.83
N GLY A 113 3.79 10.84 1.82
CA GLY A 113 2.33 10.93 1.65
C GLY A 113 1.70 9.82 0.81
N VAL A 114 2.47 8.78 0.45
CA VAL A 114 1.97 7.56 -0.18
C VAL A 114 1.87 6.47 0.88
N THR A 115 0.73 5.82 0.95
CA THR A 115 0.49 4.68 1.83
C THR A 115 0.39 3.41 1.03
N CYS A 116 1.17 2.39 1.38
CA CYS A 116 1.09 1.06 0.81
C CYS A 116 0.62 0.04 1.85
N HIS A 117 -0.33 -0.79 1.48
CA HIS A 117 -0.88 -1.87 2.29
C HIS A 117 -0.60 -3.21 1.63
N VAL A 118 -0.04 -4.14 2.39
CA VAL A 118 0.23 -5.50 1.94
C VAL A 118 -0.93 -6.42 2.30
N ALA A 119 -1.68 -6.87 1.30
CA ALA A 119 -2.71 -7.90 1.43
C ALA A 119 -2.09 -9.30 1.30
N GLN A 120 -2.92 -10.33 1.15
CA GLN A 120 -2.45 -11.71 1.05
C GLN A 120 -1.59 -11.96 -0.20
N THR A 121 -1.98 -11.41 -1.32
CA THR A 121 -1.37 -11.67 -2.64
C THR A 121 -1.09 -10.40 -3.44
N THR A 122 -1.42 -9.24 -2.89
CA THR A 122 -1.31 -7.95 -3.57
C THR A 122 -0.74 -6.88 -2.65
N VAL A 123 -0.15 -5.87 -3.24
CA VAL A 123 0.20 -4.61 -2.60
C VAL A 123 -0.68 -3.53 -3.22
N MET A 124 -1.36 -2.75 -2.39
CA MET A 124 -2.12 -1.59 -2.79
C MET A 124 -1.43 -0.35 -2.26
N CYS A 125 -1.13 0.60 -3.14
CA CYS A 125 -0.60 1.91 -2.76
C CYS A 125 -1.56 3.00 -3.21
N PHE A 126 -1.71 4.04 -2.38
CA PHE A 126 -2.55 5.20 -2.67
C PHE A 126 -1.96 6.47 -2.04
N ASN A 127 -2.31 7.61 -2.61
CA ASN A 127 -1.88 8.94 -2.18
C ASN A 127 -3.01 9.76 -1.55
N GLY A 128 -2.74 11.02 -1.24
CA GLY A 128 -3.68 11.93 -0.62
C GLY A 128 -4.93 12.24 -1.46
N ASP A 129 -4.85 12.09 -2.78
CA ASP A 129 -5.98 12.27 -3.71
C ASP A 129 -6.83 11.01 -3.91
N ASN A 130 -6.53 9.93 -3.17
CA ASN A 130 -7.12 8.60 -3.34
C ASN A 130 -6.85 7.97 -4.72
N HIS A 131 -5.88 8.46 -5.46
CA HIS A 131 -5.35 7.77 -6.63
C HIS A 131 -4.32 6.75 -6.20
N GLY A 132 -4.28 5.63 -6.90
CA GLY A 132 -3.38 4.58 -6.52
C GLY A 132 -3.34 3.41 -7.49
N PHE A 133 -2.71 2.33 -7.04
CA PHE A 133 -2.60 1.11 -7.82
C PHE A 133 -2.63 -0.12 -6.92
N VAL A 134 -2.96 -1.25 -7.53
CA VAL A 134 -2.84 -2.59 -6.96
C VAL A 134 -1.93 -3.40 -7.85
N ILE A 135 -0.91 -4.04 -7.26
CA ILE A 135 0.03 -4.95 -7.93
C ILE A 135 0.13 -6.27 -7.17
N GLY A 136 0.32 -7.34 -7.89
CA GLY A 136 0.47 -8.70 -7.35
C GLY A 136 -0.16 -9.75 -8.26
N ASN A 137 0.20 -11.01 -8.07
CA ASN A 137 -0.25 -12.13 -8.91
C ASN A 137 -0.04 -11.91 -10.42
N GLY A 138 1.02 -11.21 -10.82
CA GLY A 138 1.27 -10.87 -12.21
C GLY A 138 0.27 -9.89 -12.82
N ARG A 139 -0.45 -9.12 -12.00
CA ARG A 139 -1.47 -8.14 -12.42
C ARG A 139 -1.16 -6.75 -11.89
N TYR A 140 -1.56 -5.77 -12.66
CA TYR A 140 -1.53 -4.35 -12.33
C TYR A 140 -2.88 -3.72 -12.61
N ARG A 141 -3.33 -2.83 -11.73
CA ARG A 141 -4.53 -1.99 -11.90
C ARG A 141 -4.29 -0.65 -11.21
N SER A 142 -4.58 0.44 -11.88
CA SER A 142 -4.67 1.79 -11.29
C SER A 142 -6.11 2.20 -11.01
N PHE A 143 -6.29 3.16 -10.10
CA PHE A 143 -7.58 3.76 -9.77
C PHE A 143 -7.41 5.22 -9.36
#